data_b2ee063c9a9979e268a864a5aabf4d4f
#
_entry.id   b2ee063c9a9979e268a864a5aabf4d4f
#
_cell.length_a   1.000
_cell.length_b   1.000
_cell.length_c   1.000
_cell.angle_alpha   90.00
_cell.angle_beta   90.00
_cell.angle_gamma   90.00
#
_symmetry.space_group_name_H-M   'P 1'
#
loop_
_entity.id
_entity.type
_entity.pdbx_description
1 polymer ?
#
loop_
_entity_poly.entity_id
_entity_poly.type
_entity_poly.pdbx_seq_one_letter_code
_entity_poly.pdbx_strand_id
1 'polypeptide(L)'
;MSRLLFVLQRYGREVPGGAELLGRELATRLAARGHRIEVVTTCALGYVDWANHYPPGTEELDGVTVHRLPVAAQRDDRLFTPLNSRVAWGHKPHPLYLEHAWMRAQGPYVPEIVPWLRERSPDHDVVCFFTYLYYTTWAGLPVAAAVGPPILHPTAHDEPPLDLDLFRTTFHHPSAFGFLTEEEAALVERQFRTHRPYEVVGVGTDLERHEGFDGDVFRERFGLEDRPYLLFVGRVDPAKGSEELFDYFVAYKRRNPGRLALAIVGDPVRPLDPHPDVVVTGYVDEAVKQSALAGALALVQPSYFESFSMILSEAWAHRKPALVQGHCAVLEGQCRRSGGGIPYRGFAEFEAAVDLLGEDGALRDRLGEAGRRFVERHATWESVLDRYERLVTTARRAEPSRYFRPRTEAAAP
;
A
#
# COMPACT_ATOMS: atom_id res chain seq x y z
N MET A 1 4.22 -27.17 -1.48
CA MET A 1 3.07 -26.94 -0.59
C MET A 1 3.60 -26.49 0.77
N SER A 2 3.17 -25.35 1.28
CA SER A 2 3.61 -24.77 2.56
C SER A 2 2.42 -24.37 3.39
N ARG A 3 2.60 -24.34 4.73
CA ARG A 3 1.62 -23.80 5.69
C ARG A 3 2.08 -22.39 6.05
N LEU A 4 1.29 -21.38 5.67
CA LEU A 4 1.61 -19.97 5.86
C LEU A 4 0.59 -19.32 6.78
N LEU A 5 1.05 -18.55 7.76
CA LEU A 5 0.22 -17.71 8.60
C LEU A 5 0.43 -16.26 8.20
N PHE A 6 -0.65 -15.58 7.81
CA PHE A 6 -0.64 -14.16 7.50
C PHE A 6 -1.14 -13.35 8.70
N VAL A 7 -0.42 -12.31 9.06
CA VAL A 7 -0.75 -11.40 10.16
C VAL A 7 -1.06 -10.03 9.56
N LEU A 8 -2.34 -9.64 9.61
CA LEU A 8 -2.83 -8.36 9.12
C LEU A 8 -3.60 -7.62 10.22
N GLN A 9 -3.57 -6.30 10.19
CA GLN A 9 -4.35 -5.47 11.10
C GLN A 9 -5.85 -5.53 10.82
N ARG A 10 -6.26 -5.74 9.56
CA ARG A 10 -7.65 -5.91 9.12
C ARG A 10 -7.70 -6.90 7.94
N TYR A 11 -8.80 -7.64 7.83
CA TYR A 11 -9.00 -8.59 6.75
C TYR A 11 -10.50 -8.80 6.49
N GLY A 12 -10.94 -8.68 5.23
CA GLY A 12 -12.34 -8.83 4.82
C GLY A 12 -12.56 -8.36 3.39
N ARG A 13 -13.70 -8.74 2.80
CA ARG A 13 -14.04 -8.35 1.41
C ARG A 13 -14.29 -6.84 1.29
N GLU A 14 -14.92 -6.27 2.29
CA GLU A 14 -15.27 -4.85 2.39
C GLU A 14 -14.18 -3.98 3.03
N VAL A 15 -13.07 -4.57 3.47
CA VAL A 15 -11.97 -3.83 4.09
C VAL A 15 -11.19 -3.06 3.03
N PRO A 16 -11.21 -1.72 3.03
CA PRO A 16 -10.43 -0.92 2.11
C PRO A 16 -8.97 -0.82 2.56
N GLY A 17 -8.06 -0.69 1.61
CA GLY A 17 -6.64 -0.45 1.86
C GLY A 17 -5.74 -1.31 0.98
N GLY A 18 -4.61 -0.72 0.56
CA GLY A 18 -3.69 -1.39 -0.36
C GLY A 18 -3.00 -2.61 0.24
N ALA A 19 -2.54 -2.50 1.49
CA ALA A 19 -1.88 -3.61 2.18
C ALA A 19 -2.84 -4.75 2.52
N GLU A 20 -4.07 -4.42 2.90
CA GLU A 20 -5.13 -5.39 3.18
C GLU A 20 -5.58 -6.11 1.91
N LEU A 21 -5.75 -5.37 0.81
CA LEU A 21 -6.06 -5.96 -0.49
C LEU A 21 -4.93 -6.89 -0.95
N LEU A 22 -3.67 -6.45 -0.86
CA LEU A 22 -2.51 -7.29 -1.18
C LEU A 22 -2.51 -8.58 -0.37
N GLY A 23 -2.68 -8.48 0.95
CA GLY A 23 -2.71 -9.65 1.84
C GLY A 23 -3.83 -10.61 1.49
N ARG A 24 -5.02 -10.10 1.16
CA ARG A 24 -6.18 -10.92 0.76
C ARG A 24 -5.95 -11.61 -0.59
N GLU A 25 -5.50 -10.88 -1.59
CA GLU A 25 -5.24 -11.43 -2.93
C GLU A 25 -4.12 -12.50 -2.88
N LEU A 26 -3.05 -12.25 -2.13
CA LEU A 26 -1.99 -13.25 -1.92
C LEU A 26 -2.53 -14.48 -1.20
N ALA A 27 -3.29 -14.32 -0.11
CA ALA A 27 -3.83 -15.44 0.67
C ALA A 27 -4.72 -16.34 -0.21
N THR A 28 -5.69 -15.74 -0.89
CA THR A 28 -6.65 -16.46 -1.73
C THR A 28 -5.96 -17.18 -2.89
N ARG A 29 -5.03 -16.49 -3.59
CA ARG A 29 -4.35 -17.04 -4.77
C ARG A 29 -3.32 -18.10 -4.40
N LEU A 30 -2.61 -17.96 -3.29
CA LEU A 30 -1.71 -19.00 -2.79
C LEU A 30 -2.49 -20.23 -2.30
N ALA A 31 -3.66 -20.05 -1.69
CA ALA A 31 -4.55 -21.15 -1.36
C ALA A 31 -5.00 -21.90 -2.63
N ALA A 32 -5.36 -21.18 -3.70
CA ALA A 32 -5.70 -21.76 -4.99
C ALA A 32 -4.51 -22.50 -5.65
N ARG A 33 -3.26 -22.12 -5.35
CA ARG A 33 -2.04 -22.86 -5.75
C ARG A 33 -1.71 -24.06 -4.85
N GLY A 34 -2.57 -24.37 -3.86
CA GLY A 34 -2.45 -25.54 -2.99
C GLY A 34 -1.63 -25.32 -1.72
N HIS A 35 -1.30 -24.08 -1.36
CA HIS A 35 -0.76 -23.76 -0.03
C HIS A 35 -1.88 -23.77 1.01
N ARG A 36 -1.56 -24.14 2.25
CA ARG A 36 -2.49 -23.95 3.37
C ARG A 36 -2.25 -22.58 3.96
N ILE A 37 -3.25 -21.71 3.85
CA ILE A 37 -3.16 -20.33 4.32
C ILE A 37 -4.11 -20.14 5.49
N GLU A 38 -3.58 -19.61 6.58
CA GLU A 38 -4.35 -19.11 7.70
C GLU A 38 -4.05 -17.62 7.87
N VAL A 39 -5.05 -16.85 8.29
CA VAL A 39 -4.92 -15.41 8.55
C VAL A 39 -5.29 -15.16 10.00
N VAL A 40 -4.45 -14.45 10.74
CA VAL A 40 -4.84 -13.82 12.00
C VAL A 40 -4.97 -12.32 11.81
N THR A 41 -6.09 -11.79 12.26
CA THR A 41 -6.44 -10.37 12.08
C THR A 41 -7.25 -9.87 13.28
N THR A 42 -7.70 -8.62 13.21
CA THR A 42 -8.56 -8.04 14.24
C THR A 42 -10.03 -8.07 13.86
N CYS A 43 -10.90 -7.77 14.82
CA CYS A 43 -12.32 -7.57 14.56
C CYS A 43 -12.65 -6.21 13.95
N ALA A 44 -11.66 -5.33 13.68
CA ALA A 44 -11.90 -4.00 13.16
C ALA A 44 -12.16 -3.98 11.65
N LEU A 45 -13.13 -3.16 11.21
CA LEU A 45 -13.36 -2.83 9.81
C LEU A 45 -12.61 -1.55 9.42
N GLY A 46 -12.73 -0.49 10.23
CA GLY A 46 -12.09 0.80 10.02
C GLY A 46 -10.71 0.89 10.69
N TYR A 47 -9.87 1.82 10.20
CA TYR A 47 -8.57 2.13 10.81
C TYR A 47 -8.57 3.45 11.59
N VAL A 48 -9.69 4.17 11.59
CA VAL A 48 -9.78 5.48 12.27
C VAL A 48 -9.85 5.27 13.78
N ASP A 49 -10.78 4.49 14.24
CA ASP A 49 -11.05 4.22 15.65
C ASP A 49 -10.74 2.78 16.08
N TRP A 50 -10.52 1.87 15.14
CA TRP A 50 -10.33 0.44 15.38
C TRP A 50 -11.53 -0.23 16.07
N ALA A 51 -12.74 0.26 15.84
CA ALA A 51 -13.95 -0.34 16.43
C ALA A 51 -14.12 -1.79 15.99
N ASN A 52 -14.46 -2.67 16.94
CA ASN A 52 -14.79 -4.06 16.65
C ASN A 52 -16.09 -4.11 15.85
N HIS A 53 -16.01 -4.59 14.62
CA HIS A 53 -17.13 -4.76 13.69
C HIS A 53 -17.47 -6.23 13.51
N TYR A 54 -16.45 -7.05 13.25
CA TYR A 54 -16.62 -8.48 13.09
C TYR A 54 -16.68 -9.20 14.44
N PRO A 55 -17.42 -10.32 14.55
CA PRO A 55 -17.37 -11.15 15.76
C PRO A 55 -15.97 -11.77 15.92
N PRO A 56 -15.48 -11.92 17.15
CA PRO A 56 -14.26 -12.67 17.41
C PRO A 56 -14.48 -14.16 17.13
N GLY A 57 -13.41 -14.87 16.75
CA GLY A 57 -13.46 -16.31 16.50
C GLY A 57 -12.77 -16.71 15.21
N THR A 58 -13.18 -17.85 14.66
CA THR A 58 -12.62 -18.40 13.43
C THR A 58 -13.72 -18.58 12.40
N GLU A 59 -13.44 -18.20 11.15
CA GLU A 59 -14.33 -18.35 10.00
C GLU A 59 -13.56 -18.79 8.76
N GLU A 60 -14.27 -19.29 7.77
CA GLU A 60 -13.73 -19.52 6.41
C GLU A 60 -14.16 -18.40 5.48
N LEU A 61 -13.20 -17.77 4.81
CA LEU A 61 -13.43 -16.70 3.85
C LEU A 61 -12.59 -16.92 2.60
N ASP A 62 -13.24 -17.11 1.44
CA ASP A 62 -12.59 -17.30 0.14
C ASP A 62 -11.53 -18.44 0.12
N GLY A 63 -11.80 -19.53 0.85
CA GLY A 63 -10.89 -20.68 0.95
C GLY A 63 -9.70 -20.48 1.92
N VAL A 64 -9.79 -19.47 2.77
CA VAL A 64 -8.77 -19.13 3.76
C VAL A 64 -9.40 -19.17 5.17
N THR A 65 -8.73 -19.83 6.11
CA THR A 65 -9.13 -19.82 7.52
C THR A 65 -8.72 -18.50 8.17
N VAL A 66 -9.68 -17.75 8.71
CA VAL A 66 -9.47 -16.41 9.30
C VAL A 66 -9.76 -16.45 10.79
N HIS A 67 -8.77 -16.07 11.61
CA HIS A 67 -8.86 -15.93 13.05
C HIS A 67 -8.98 -14.45 13.43
N ARG A 68 -10.07 -14.04 14.06
CA ARG A 68 -10.35 -12.66 14.46
C ARG A 68 -10.17 -12.46 15.95
N LEU A 69 -9.24 -11.57 16.31
CA LEU A 69 -8.97 -11.18 17.68
C LEU A 69 -9.62 -9.83 17.99
N PRO A 70 -10.26 -9.66 19.15
CA PRO A 70 -10.89 -8.40 19.50
C PRO A 70 -9.84 -7.31 19.76
N VAL A 71 -10.10 -6.10 19.28
CA VAL A 71 -9.35 -4.91 19.68
C VAL A 71 -9.73 -4.59 21.12
N ALA A 72 -8.74 -4.57 22.01
CA ALA A 72 -8.95 -4.39 23.46
C ALA A 72 -9.29 -2.93 23.84
N ALA A 73 -8.83 -1.97 23.03
CA ALA A 73 -9.15 -0.55 23.22
C ALA A 73 -9.22 0.14 21.87
N GLN A 74 -10.32 0.85 21.63
CA GLN A 74 -10.46 1.71 20.45
C GLN A 74 -9.50 2.89 20.54
N ARG A 75 -9.14 3.45 19.37
CA ARG A 75 -8.37 4.68 19.31
C ARG A 75 -9.22 5.85 19.80
N ASP A 76 -8.69 6.60 20.74
CA ASP A 76 -9.25 7.89 21.15
C ASP A 76 -8.44 9.01 20.48
N ASP A 77 -9.05 9.69 19.52
CA ASP A 77 -8.40 10.76 18.77
C ASP A 77 -7.97 11.94 19.65
N ARG A 78 -8.64 12.16 20.77
CA ARG A 78 -8.27 13.21 21.73
C ARG A 78 -6.91 12.93 22.38
N LEU A 79 -6.58 11.66 22.55
CA LEU A 79 -5.29 11.20 23.07
C LEU A 79 -4.28 10.97 21.94
N PHE A 80 -4.73 10.36 20.86
CA PHE A 80 -3.86 10.00 19.75
C PHE A 80 -3.32 11.20 18.98
N THR A 81 -4.18 12.17 18.61
CA THR A 81 -3.77 13.29 17.74
C THR A 81 -2.62 14.13 18.33
N PRO A 82 -2.66 14.57 19.61
CA PRO A 82 -1.54 15.29 20.22
C PRO A 82 -0.28 14.43 20.34
N LEU A 83 -0.46 13.15 20.68
CA LEU A 83 0.65 12.21 20.81
C LEU A 83 1.30 11.94 19.45
N ASN A 84 0.51 11.75 18.41
CA ASN A 84 0.97 11.56 17.04
C ASN A 84 1.75 12.78 16.52
N SER A 85 1.21 13.98 16.71
CA SER A 85 1.91 15.21 16.33
C SER A 85 3.24 15.37 17.05
N ARG A 86 3.30 14.98 18.34
CA ARG A 86 4.52 15.08 19.13
C ARG A 86 5.55 14.01 18.80
N VAL A 87 5.12 12.74 18.64
CA VAL A 87 6.01 11.57 18.53
C VAL A 87 6.35 11.30 17.08
N ALA A 88 5.35 11.11 16.22
CA ALA A 88 5.59 10.76 14.84
C ALA A 88 6.08 11.94 13.99
N TRP A 89 5.52 13.14 14.22
CA TRP A 89 5.78 14.33 13.40
C TRP A 89 6.59 15.42 14.14
N GLY A 90 6.93 15.20 15.40
CA GLY A 90 7.72 16.14 16.21
C GLY A 90 9.22 15.98 16.04
N HIS A 91 9.97 16.83 16.75
CA HIS A 91 11.43 16.77 16.77
C HIS A 91 11.93 15.58 17.60
N LYS A 92 12.88 14.85 17.07
CA LYS A 92 13.57 13.74 17.75
C LYS A 92 14.86 14.21 18.43
N PRO A 93 15.37 13.46 19.44
CA PRO A 93 14.92 12.15 19.92
C PRO A 93 13.76 12.23 20.92
N HIS A 94 13.00 11.12 21.03
CA HIS A 94 11.97 10.94 22.04
C HIS A 94 12.37 9.86 23.04
N PRO A 95 11.92 9.94 24.31
CA PRO A 95 12.01 8.79 25.21
C PRO A 95 11.23 7.60 24.66
N LEU A 96 11.84 6.41 24.66
CA LEU A 96 11.24 5.19 24.07
C LEU A 96 9.85 4.85 24.65
N TYR A 97 9.60 5.19 25.92
CA TYR A 97 8.27 4.96 26.51
C TYR A 97 7.15 5.79 25.84
N LEU A 98 7.47 6.97 25.28
CA LEU A 98 6.51 7.77 24.51
C LEU A 98 6.21 7.12 23.15
N GLU A 99 7.22 6.56 22.51
CA GLU A 99 7.04 5.83 21.25
C GLU A 99 6.21 4.55 21.49
N HIS A 100 6.42 3.83 22.59
CA HIS A 100 5.58 2.71 22.98
C HIS A 100 4.13 3.13 23.30
N ALA A 101 3.93 4.27 23.95
CA ALA A 101 2.61 4.82 24.18
C ALA A 101 1.92 5.19 22.85
N TRP A 102 2.68 5.81 21.94
CA TRP A 102 2.22 6.11 20.59
C TRP A 102 1.82 4.84 19.83
N MET A 103 2.63 3.78 19.85
CA MET A 103 2.31 2.51 19.17
C MET A 103 1.01 1.89 19.69
N ARG A 104 0.75 1.94 21.00
CA ARG A 104 -0.51 1.45 21.56
C ARG A 104 -1.70 2.32 21.13
N ALA A 105 -1.51 3.63 21.06
CA ALA A 105 -2.54 4.57 20.61
C ALA A 105 -2.75 4.50 19.08
N GLN A 106 -1.71 4.25 18.31
CA GLN A 106 -1.78 4.01 16.87
C GLN A 106 -2.62 2.78 16.57
N GLY A 107 -2.43 1.70 17.34
CA GLY A 107 -3.23 0.49 17.26
C GLY A 107 -2.99 -0.36 16.01
N PRO A 108 -3.94 -1.27 15.74
CA PRO A 108 -5.03 -1.71 16.64
C PRO A 108 -4.46 -2.38 17.90
N TYR A 109 -4.88 -1.95 19.10
CA TYR A 109 -4.34 -2.50 20.33
C TYR A 109 -4.96 -3.87 20.64
N VAL A 110 -4.22 -4.94 20.32
CA VAL A 110 -4.62 -6.34 20.46
C VAL A 110 -3.54 -7.11 21.22
N PRO A 111 -3.46 -6.99 22.55
CA PRO A 111 -2.43 -7.69 23.34
C PRO A 111 -2.52 -9.23 23.23
N GLU A 112 -3.68 -9.77 22.96
CA GLU A 112 -3.96 -11.18 22.70
C GLU A 112 -3.13 -11.77 21.53
N ILE A 113 -2.66 -10.94 20.58
CA ILE A 113 -1.86 -11.39 19.44
C ILE A 113 -0.56 -12.09 19.88
N VAL A 114 -0.01 -11.69 21.03
CA VAL A 114 1.26 -12.22 21.56
C VAL A 114 1.13 -13.67 22.03
N PRO A 115 0.23 -14.02 22.98
CA PRO A 115 0.03 -15.41 23.37
C PRO A 115 -0.51 -16.25 22.21
N TRP A 116 -1.39 -15.71 21.36
CA TRP A 116 -1.95 -16.41 20.21
C TRP A 116 -0.84 -16.84 19.21
N LEU A 117 0.05 -15.93 18.84
CA LEU A 117 1.17 -16.23 17.93
C LEU A 117 2.18 -17.20 18.58
N ARG A 118 2.43 -17.09 19.89
CA ARG A 118 3.32 -18.02 20.59
C ARG A 118 2.84 -19.46 20.50
N GLU A 119 1.54 -19.66 20.59
CA GLU A 119 0.90 -20.97 20.50
C GLU A 119 0.84 -21.49 19.06
N ARG A 120 0.48 -20.62 18.09
CA ARG A 120 0.12 -21.04 16.74
C ARG A 120 1.25 -20.96 15.72
N SER A 121 2.23 -20.06 15.89
CA SER A 121 3.33 -19.89 14.92
C SER A 121 4.13 -21.18 14.68
N PRO A 122 4.39 -22.07 15.67
CA PRO A 122 5.11 -23.32 15.45
C PRO A 122 4.44 -24.28 14.46
N ASP A 123 3.13 -24.15 14.25
CA ASP A 123 2.38 -25.00 13.32
C ASP A 123 2.56 -24.59 11.84
N HIS A 124 3.24 -23.47 11.57
CA HIS A 124 3.37 -22.90 10.25
C HIS A 124 4.84 -22.91 9.78
N ASP A 125 5.04 -23.11 8.49
CA ASP A 125 6.36 -23.07 7.88
C ASP A 125 6.96 -21.66 7.86
N VAL A 126 6.09 -20.63 7.70
CA VAL A 126 6.45 -19.22 7.69
C VAL A 126 5.28 -18.38 8.22
N VAL A 127 5.60 -17.33 8.99
CA VAL A 127 4.65 -16.30 9.43
C VAL A 127 4.92 -15.02 8.67
N CYS A 128 3.93 -14.50 7.95
CA CYS A 128 4.06 -13.33 7.08
C CYS A 128 3.31 -12.14 7.68
N PHE A 129 4.02 -11.07 7.96
CA PHE A 129 3.48 -9.83 8.51
C PHE A 129 3.32 -8.78 7.43
N PHE A 130 2.21 -8.02 7.47
CA PHE A 130 1.92 -6.93 6.56
C PHE A 130 1.84 -5.61 7.29
N THR A 131 2.53 -4.60 6.76
CA THR A 131 2.62 -3.23 7.28
C THR A 131 3.35 -3.14 8.63
N TYR A 132 4.50 -2.46 8.63
CA TYR A 132 5.32 -2.27 9.83
C TYR A 132 4.65 -1.41 10.91
N LEU A 133 3.77 -0.50 10.49
CA LEU A 133 3.25 0.66 11.24
C LEU A 133 2.30 0.30 12.39
N TYR A 134 1.80 -0.93 12.45
CA TYR A 134 0.71 -1.31 13.36
C TYR A 134 1.16 -2.22 14.50
N TYR A 135 0.39 -2.13 15.60
CA TYR A 135 0.64 -2.90 16.81
C TYR A 135 0.74 -4.41 16.58
N THR A 136 -0.08 -4.97 15.70
CA THR A 136 -0.08 -6.40 15.37
C THR A 136 1.27 -6.89 14.85
N THR A 137 1.92 -6.10 14.01
CA THR A 137 3.26 -6.39 13.49
C THR A 137 4.33 -6.12 14.56
N TRP A 138 4.30 -4.94 15.18
CA TRP A 138 5.29 -4.56 16.18
C TRP A 138 5.36 -5.53 17.36
N ALA A 139 4.19 -5.96 17.89
CA ALA A 139 4.14 -6.87 19.03
C ALA A 139 4.29 -8.35 18.63
N GLY A 140 3.80 -8.72 17.44
CA GLY A 140 3.76 -10.12 16.99
C GLY A 140 5.05 -10.61 16.34
N LEU A 141 5.73 -9.77 15.58
CA LEU A 141 6.91 -10.15 14.82
C LEU A 141 8.05 -10.71 15.69
N PRO A 142 8.38 -10.13 16.87
CA PRO A 142 9.39 -10.72 17.76
C PRO A 142 9.00 -12.11 18.26
N VAL A 143 7.69 -12.35 18.49
CA VAL A 143 7.20 -13.66 18.96
C VAL A 143 7.36 -14.72 17.88
N ALA A 144 6.95 -14.41 16.65
CA ALA A 144 7.12 -15.30 15.52
C ALA A 144 8.61 -15.60 15.23
N ALA A 145 9.47 -14.58 15.31
CA ALA A 145 10.92 -14.73 15.10
C ALA A 145 11.62 -15.64 16.14
N ALA A 146 11.04 -15.80 17.32
CA ALA A 146 11.56 -16.70 18.36
C ALA A 146 11.29 -18.19 18.06
N VAL A 147 10.31 -18.50 17.21
CA VAL A 147 9.84 -19.88 16.99
C VAL A 147 9.90 -20.34 15.53
N GLY A 148 10.10 -19.44 14.59
CA GLY A 148 10.16 -19.77 13.17
C GLY A 148 10.68 -18.61 12.31
N PRO A 149 10.72 -18.78 10.98
CA PRO A 149 11.18 -17.75 10.05
C PRO A 149 10.04 -16.79 9.68
N PRO A 150 10.01 -15.53 10.19
CA PRO A 150 9.02 -14.56 9.75
C PRO A 150 9.46 -13.83 8.50
N ILE A 151 8.48 -13.51 7.63
CA ILE A 151 8.57 -12.54 6.55
C ILE A 151 7.88 -11.25 6.97
N LEU A 152 8.46 -10.11 6.62
CA LEU A 152 7.82 -8.81 6.73
C LEU A 152 7.62 -8.20 5.35
N HIS A 153 6.38 -7.84 5.04
CA HIS A 153 6.01 -6.90 3.99
C HIS A 153 5.84 -5.51 4.64
N PRO A 154 6.86 -4.66 4.61
CA PRO A 154 6.83 -3.44 5.40
C PRO A 154 5.76 -2.47 4.92
N THR A 155 5.53 -2.39 3.61
CA THR A 155 4.76 -1.32 2.96
C THR A 155 5.25 0.06 3.41
N ALA A 156 6.58 0.21 3.48
CA ALA A 156 7.22 1.37 4.05
C ALA A 156 7.22 2.56 3.10
N HIS A 157 6.99 3.73 3.66
CA HIS A 157 7.12 5.01 2.98
C HIS A 157 8.25 5.82 3.63
N ASP A 158 8.84 6.76 2.91
CA ASP A 158 9.79 7.72 3.47
C ASP A 158 9.05 8.80 4.26
N GLU A 159 8.44 8.39 5.38
CA GLU A 159 7.56 9.19 6.23
C GLU A 159 8.08 9.24 7.69
N PRO A 160 7.78 10.31 8.44
CA PRO A 160 8.35 10.52 9.78
C PRO A 160 8.18 9.37 10.79
N PRO A 161 7.07 8.60 10.80
CA PRO A 161 6.97 7.44 11.68
C PRO A 161 8.06 6.39 11.48
N LEU A 162 8.56 6.21 10.24
CA LEU A 162 9.61 5.22 9.94
C LEU A 162 10.91 5.47 10.72
N ASP A 163 11.15 6.71 11.12
CA ASP A 163 12.34 7.10 11.88
C ASP A 163 12.23 6.83 13.39
N LEU A 164 11.14 6.31 13.91
CA LEU A 164 10.99 6.04 15.34
C LEU A 164 11.92 4.91 15.80
N ASP A 165 12.55 5.11 16.97
CA ASP A 165 13.52 4.16 17.50
C ASP A 165 12.90 2.78 17.81
N LEU A 166 11.60 2.73 18.12
CA LEU A 166 10.89 1.48 18.36
C LEU A 166 10.92 0.54 17.13
N PHE A 167 11.05 1.06 15.91
CA PHE A 167 11.12 0.24 14.71
C PHE A 167 12.53 -0.29 14.40
N ARG A 168 13.59 0.24 15.02
CA ARG A 168 14.96 -0.25 14.80
C ARG A 168 15.08 -1.75 15.05
N THR A 169 14.47 -2.23 16.13
CA THR A 169 14.47 -3.67 16.43
C THR A 169 13.49 -4.43 15.53
N THR A 170 12.33 -3.84 15.20
CA THR A 170 11.30 -4.46 14.37
C THR A 170 11.87 -4.92 13.02
N PHE A 171 12.65 -4.08 12.35
CA PHE A 171 13.25 -4.41 11.06
C PHE A 171 14.44 -5.39 11.13
N HIS A 172 14.89 -5.79 12.31
CA HIS A 172 15.92 -6.81 12.48
C HIS A 172 15.36 -8.21 12.81
N HIS A 173 14.06 -8.33 13.08
CA HIS A 173 13.43 -9.62 13.38
C HIS A 173 13.14 -10.50 12.15
N PRO A 174 12.75 -9.94 10.97
CA PRO A 174 12.43 -10.76 9.82
C PRO A 174 13.60 -11.67 9.40
N SER A 175 13.25 -12.88 8.95
CA SER A 175 14.18 -13.76 8.26
C SER A 175 14.36 -13.35 6.80
N ALA A 176 13.31 -12.78 6.20
CA ALA A 176 13.34 -12.19 4.86
C ALA A 176 12.31 -11.06 4.74
N PHE A 177 12.50 -10.19 3.74
CA PHE A 177 11.56 -9.14 3.38
C PHE A 177 10.87 -9.42 2.04
N GLY A 178 9.58 -9.11 1.96
CA GLY A 178 8.83 -9.02 0.73
C GLY A 178 8.54 -7.55 0.41
N PHE A 179 9.36 -6.93 -0.42
CA PHE A 179 9.17 -5.54 -0.81
C PHE A 179 8.22 -5.41 -1.99
N LEU A 180 7.57 -4.27 -2.12
CA LEU A 180 6.71 -3.98 -3.24
C LEU A 180 7.47 -3.32 -4.40
N THR A 181 8.55 -2.60 -4.08
CA THR A 181 9.40 -1.91 -5.07
C THR A 181 10.88 -1.97 -4.64
N GLU A 182 11.76 -1.73 -5.60
CA GLU A 182 13.21 -1.61 -5.34
C GLU A 182 13.52 -0.38 -4.47
N GLU A 183 12.73 0.69 -4.62
CA GLU A 183 12.86 1.91 -3.84
C GLU A 183 12.49 1.69 -2.37
N GLU A 184 11.46 0.88 -2.10
CA GLU A 184 11.12 0.47 -0.74
C GLU A 184 12.27 -0.36 -0.11
N ALA A 185 12.82 -1.31 -0.87
CA ALA A 185 13.97 -2.09 -0.41
C ALA A 185 15.18 -1.20 -0.08
N ALA A 186 15.51 -0.27 -0.97
CA ALA A 186 16.60 0.68 -0.78
C ALA A 186 16.36 1.62 0.42
N LEU A 187 15.11 2.05 0.64
CA LEU A 187 14.71 2.86 1.80
C LEU A 187 14.97 2.10 3.10
N VAL A 188 14.46 0.87 3.21
CA VAL A 188 14.58 0.05 4.42
C VAL A 188 16.05 -0.30 4.70
N GLU A 189 16.83 -0.66 3.68
CA GLU A 189 18.25 -0.96 3.84
C GLU A 189 19.04 0.28 4.30
N ARG A 190 18.80 1.44 3.70
CA ARG A 190 19.42 2.71 4.09
C ARG A 190 19.09 3.09 5.53
N GLN A 191 17.82 2.92 5.94
CA GLN A 191 17.33 3.33 7.25
C GLN A 191 17.76 2.37 8.37
N PHE A 192 17.68 1.07 8.13
CA PHE A 192 17.84 0.07 9.19
C PHE A 192 19.11 -0.80 9.05
N ARG A 193 19.78 -0.78 7.90
CA ARG A 193 21.00 -1.58 7.63
C ARG A 193 20.82 -3.06 7.96
N THR A 194 19.68 -3.62 7.53
CA THR A 194 19.26 -4.95 7.98
C THR A 194 19.99 -6.10 7.27
N HIS A 195 20.44 -5.93 6.03
CA HIS A 195 21.14 -6.92 5.19
C HIS A 195 20.44 -8.30 5.16
N ARG A 196 19.13 -8.35 5.35
CA ARG A 196 18.36 -9.59 5.26
C ARG A 196 18.04 -9.92 3.80
N PRO A 197 17.93 -11.21 3.45
CA PRO A 197 17.48 -11.60 2.13
C PRO A 197 16.08 -11.02 1.85
N TYR A 198 15.80 -10.71 0.59
CA TYR A 198 14.52 -10.18 0.19
C TYR A 198 14.15 -10.57 -1.25
N GLU A 199 12.88 -10.44 -1.57
CA GLU A 199 12.34 -10.42 -2.94
C GLU A 199 11.54 -9.14 -3.14
N VAL A 200 11.65 -8.54 -4.32
CA VAL A 200 10.71 -7.49 -4.76
C VAL A 200 9.50 -8.20 -5.37
N VAL A 201 8.52 -8.44 -4.51
CA VAL A 201 7.31 -9.21 -4.85
C VAL A 201 6.40 -8.40 -5.77
N GLY A 202 6.22 -7.11 -5.47
CA GLY A 202 5.28 -6.25 -6.18
C GLY A 202 3.82 -6.55 -5.84
N VAL A 203 2.92 -6.03 -6.67
CA VAL A 203 1.47 -6.29 -6.60
C VAL A 203 1.00 -6.76 -7.96
N GLY A 204 0.15 -7.78 -7.99
CA GLY A 204 -0.41 -8.32 -9.23
C GLY A 204 -1.58 -7.49 -9.75
N THR A 205 -1.72 -7.46 -11.07
CA THR A 205 -2.83 -6.85 -11.79
C THR A 205 -3.48 -7.91 -12.68
N ASP A 206 -4.79 -8.05 -12.57
CA ASP A 206 -5.59 -8.93 -13.45
C ASP A 206 -5.92 -8.17 -14.73
N LEU A 207 -5.14 -8.35 -15.78
CA LEU A 207 -5.29 -7.59 -17.02
C LEU A 207 -6.68 -7.77 -17.66
N GLU A 208 -7.25 -8.97 -17.61
CA GLU A 208 -8.58 -9.26 -18.15
C GLU A 208 -9.68 -8.44 -17.46
N ARG A 209 -9.50 -8.11 -16.16
CA ARG A 209 -10.45 -7.28 -15.41
C ARG A 209 -10.42 -5.79 -15.81
N HIS A 210 -9.48 -5.39 -16.65
CA HIS A 210 -9.34 -4.02 -17.13
C HIS A 210 -9.69 -3.88 -18.62
N GLU A 211 -10.22 -4.93 -19.24
CA GLU A 211 -10.62 -4.91 -20.65
C GLU A 211 -12.12 -4.70 -20.84
N GLY A 212 -12.51 -4.12 -21.97
CA GLY A 212 -13.91 -3.96 -22.35
C GLY A 212 -14.66 -2.82 -21.68
N PHE A 213 -13.99 -1.94 -20.94
CA PHE A 213 -14.64 -0.75 -20.36
C PHE A 213 -14.69 0.41 -21.34
N ASP A 214 -15.87 1.05 -21.38
CA ASP A 214 -16.12 2.23 -22.19
C ASP A 214 -15.98 3.50 -21.32
N GLY A 215 -15.09 4.40 -21.71
CA GLY A 215 -14.87 5.66 -21.04
C GLY A 215 -16.07 6.62 -21.14
N ASP A 216 -16.94 6.44 -22.10
CA ASP A 216 -18.11 7.30 -22.29
C ASP A 216 -19.14 7.11 -21.15
N VAL A 217 -19.24 5.91 -20.56
CA VAL A 217 -20.09 5.67 -19.38
C VAL A 217 -19.73 6.61 -18.22
N PHE A 218 -18.44 6.83 -17.98
CA PHE A 218 -18.00 7.77 -16.94
C PHE A 218 -18.31 9.22 -17.33
N ARG A 219 -18.04 9.60 -18.60
CA ARG A 219 -18.30 10.95 -19.11
C ARG A 219 -19.75 11.33 -19.01
N GLU A 220 -20.65 10.47 -19.48
CA GLU A 220 -22.09 10.68 -19.42
C GLU A 220 -22.59 10.83 -17.97
N ARG A 221 -22.16 9.93 -17.09
CA ARG A 221 -22.59 9.91 -15.69
C ARG A 221 -22.21 11.19 -14.94
N PHE A 222 -21.06 11.79 -15.27
CA PHE A 222 -20.52 12.95 -14.55
C PHE A 222 -20.50 14.25 -15.38
N GLY A 223 -21.21 14.31 -16.51
CA GLY A 223 -21.40 15.52 -17.30
C GLY A 223 -20.12 16.06 -17.94
N LEU A 224 -19.17 15.18 -18.26
CA LEU A 224 -17.94 15.56 -18.93
C LEU A 224 -18.10 15.67 -20.45
N GLU A 225 -19.18 15.15 -21.01
CA GLU A 225 -19.42 15.11 -22.46
C GLU A 225 -18.22 14.51 -23.22
N ASP A 226 -17.76 15.17 -24.28
CA ASP A 226 -16.56 14.80 -25.05
C ASP A 226 -15.26 15.48 -24.57
N ARG A 227 -15.27 16.07 -23.37
CA ARG A 227 -14.11 16.77 -22.79
C ARG A 227 -13.00 15.77 -22.45
N PRO A 228 -11.74 16.05 -22.85
CA PRO A 228 -10.61 15.32 -22.30
C PRO A 228 -10.46 15.62 -20.83
N TYR A 229 -10.01 14.62 -20.03
CA TYR A 229 -9.81 14.85 -18.61
C TYR A 229 -8.56 14.13 -18.06
N LEU A 230 -7.91 14.81 -17.13
CA LEU A 230 -6.95 14.21 -16.22
C LEU A 230 -7.73 13.47 -15.12
N LEU A 231 -7.24 12.33 -14.67
CA LEU A 231 -7.90 11.52 -13.66
C LEU A 231 -7.02 11.37 -12.42
N PHE A 232 -7.59 11.68 -11.25
CA PHE A 232 -7.06 11.26 -9.96
C PHE A 232 -8.02 10.23 -9.34
N VAL A 233 -7.46 9.15 -8.77
CA VAL A 233 -8.25 8.13 -8.06
C VAL A 233 -7.58 7.86 -6.72
N GLY A 234 -8.32 8.07 -5.65
CA GLY A 234 -7.85 7.82 -4.30
C GLY A 234 -8.54 8.68 -3.26
N ARG A 235 -8.16 8.49 -2.01
CA ARG A 235 -8.64 9.36 -0.93
C ARG A 235 -8.16 10.79 -1.16
N VAL A 236 -9.08 11.74 -1.10
CA VAL A 236 -8.77 13.16 -1.32
C VAL A 236 -8.30 13.76 0.01
N ASP A 237 -7.00 13.73 0.23
CA ASP A 237 -6.38 14.29 1.43
C ASP A 237 -4.96 14.82 1.16
N PRO A 238 -4.40 15.69 2.06
CA PRO A 238 -3.08 16.29 1.87
C PRO A 238 -1.95 15.27 1.73
N ALA A 239 -2.02 14.11 2.40
CA ALA A 239 -0.97 13.09 2.32
C ALA A 239 -0.91 12.44 0.93
N LYS A 240 -2.02 12.48 0.18
CA LYS A 240 -2.10 12.04 -1.21
C LYS A 240 -1.79 13.15 -2.23
N GLY A 241 -1.47 14.37 -1.79
CA GLY A 241 -1.16 15.49 -2.68
C GLY A 241 -2.34 16.01 -3.50
N SER A 242 -3.57 15.61 -3.16
CA SER A 242 -4.76 15.95 -3.95
C SER A 242 -5.13 17.44 -3.90
N GLU A 243 -4.86 18.12 -2.77
CA GLU A 243 -5.05 19.56 -2.65
C GLU A 243 -4.07 20.33 -3.56
N GLU A 244 -2.79 19.92 -3.56
CA GLU A 244 -1.78 20.50 -4.47
C GLU A 244 -2.15 20.28 -5.95
N LEU A 245 -2.62 19.08 -6.29
CA LEU A 245 -3.11 18.79 -7.65
C LEU A 245 -4.25 19.72 -8.04
N PHE A 246 -5.21 19.93 -7.14
CA PHE A 246 -6.33 20.86 -7.37
C PHE A 246 -5.81 22.27 -7.63
N ASP A 247 -4.92 22.79 -6.78
CA ASP A 247 -4.33 24.11 -6.91
C ASP A 247 -3.55 24.26 -8.22
N TYR A 248 -2.75 23.25 -8.59
CA TYR A 248 -2.01 23.21 -9.85
C TYR A 248 -2.96 23.22 -11.05
N PHE A 249 -4.01 22.43 -11.01
CA PHE A 249 -4.98 22.39 -12.09
C PHE A 249 -5.73 23.72 -12.25
N VAL A 250 -6.16 24.34 -11.17
CA VAL A 250 -6.81 25.68 -11.20
C VAL A 250 -5.85 26.75 -11.74
N ALA A 251 -4.57 26.72 -11.31
CA ALA A 251 -3.55 27.63 -11.84
C ALA A 251 -3.30 27.40 -13.34
N TYR A 252 -3.23 26.13 -13.76
CA TYR A 252 -3.12 25.74 -15.16
C TYR A 252 -4.27 26.30 -15.99
N LYS A 253 -5.53 26.14 -15.54
CA LYS A 253 -6.73 26.61 -16.26
C LYS A 253 -6.77 28.12 -16.41
N ARG A 254 -6.28 28.88 -15.42
CA ARG A 254 -6.18 30.35 -15.54
C ARG A 254 -5.22 30.81 -16.64
N ARG A 255 -4.16 30.04 -16.90
CA ARG A 255 -3.16 30.34 -17.93
C ARG A 255 -3.54 29.75 -19.27
N ASN A 256 -4.14 28.56 -19.27
CA ASN A 256 -4.48 27.77 -20.45
C ASN A 256 -6.00 27.49 -20.50
N PRO A 257 -6.83 28.47 -20.84
CA PRO A 257 -8.28 28.25 -21.00
C PRO A 257 -8.55 27.22 -22.10
N GLY A 258 -9.49 26.30 -21.88
CA GLY A 258 -9.81 25.26 -22.85
C GLY A 258 -10.73 24.19 -22.27
N ARG A 259 -10.87 23.07 -22.98
CA ARG A 259 -11.85 22.02 -22.63
C ARG A 259 -11.35 20.99 -21.62
N LEU A 260 -10.05 20.97 -21.29
CA LEU A 260 -9.48 20.00 -20.34
C LEU A 260 -10.18 20.10 -18.99
N ALA A 261 -10.58 18.96 -18.45
CA ALA A 261 -11.18 18.81 -17.14
C ALA A 261 -10.25 18.02 -16.20
N LEU A 262 -10.50 18.11 -14.90
CA LEU A 262 -9.94 17.24 -13.88
C LEU A 262 -11.08 16.42 -13.24
N ALA A 263 -10.99 15.10 -13.31
CA ALA A 263 -11.88 14.19 -12.60
C ALA A 263 -11.18 13.66 -11.36
N ILE A 264 -11.80 13.82 -10.20
CA ILE A 264 -11.34 13.37 -8.89
C ILE A 264 -12.31 12.30 -8.40
N VAL A 265 -11.85 11.05 -8.37
CA VAL A 265 -12.61 9.89 -7.91
C VAL A 265 -12.15 9.50 -6.52
N GLY A 266 -13.02 9.74 -5.54
CA GLY A 266 -12.78 9.47 -4.12
C GLY A 266 -13.42 10.50 -3.21
N ASP A 267 -13.61 10.12 -1.95
CA ASP A 267 -14.24 11.01 -0.97
C ASP A 267 -13.22 12.02 -0.43
N PRO A 268 -13.55 13.31 -0.45
CA PRO A 268 -12.71 14.34 0.12
C PRO A 268 -12.84 14.37 1.65
N VAL A 269 -11.68 14.40 2.33
CA VAL A 269 -11.61 14.62 3.78
C VAL A 269 -12.06 16.04 4.14
N ARG A 270 -11.81 17.00 3.24
CA ARG A 270 -12.33 18.38 3.30
C ARG A 270 -12.93 18.75 1.96
N PRO A 271 -14.02 19.55 1.93
CA PRO A 271 -14.57 20.04 0.68
C PRO A 271 -13.50 20.80 -0.13
N LEU A 272 -13.43 20.51 -1.43
CA LEU A 272 -12.68 21.33 -2.37
C LEU A 272 -13.57 22.51 -2.85
N ASP A 273 -12.95 23.63 -3.17
CA ASP A 273 -13.66 24.76 -3.73
C ASP A 273 -14.27 24.39 -5.10
N PRO A 274 -15.52 24.79 -5.39
CA PRO A 274 -16.13 24.51 -6.68
C PRO A 274 -15.35 25.15 -7.85
N HIS A 275 -15.08 24.37 -8.90
CA HIS A 275 -14.48 24.87 -10.12
C HIS A 275 -15.19 24.26 -11.34
N PRO A 276 -15.53 25.04 -12.41
CA PRO A 276 -16.32 24.55 -13.54
C PRO A 276 -15.65 23.43 -14.34
N ASP A 277 -14.35 23.32 -14.25
CA ASP A 277 -13.56 22.29 -14.95
C ASP A 277 -13.11 21.15 -14.03
N VAL A 278 -13.59 21.07 -12.79
CA VAL A 278 -13.26 19.98 -11.84
C VAL A 278 -14.53 19.24 -11.46
N VAL A 279 -14.48 17.92 -11.61
CA VAL A 279 -15.57 17.02 -11.21
C VAL A 279 -15.06 16.16 -10.04
N VAL A 280 -15.73 16.25 -8.90
CA VAL A 280 -15.47 15.40 -7.73
C VAL A 280 -16.64 14.41 -7.61
N THR A 281 -16.34 13.12 -7.78
CA THR A 281 -17.40 12.10 -7.86
C THR A 281 -17.78 11.50 -6.51
N GLY A 282 -16.92 11.65 -5.48
CA GLY A 282 -16.99 10.81 -4.30
C GLY A 282 -16.59 9.38 -4.60
N TYR A 283 -16.94 8.45 -3.69
CA TYR A 283 -16.72 7.03 -3.91
C TYR A 283 -17.59 6.51 -5.07
N VAL A 284 -17.00 5.72 -5.93
CA VAL A 284 -17.69 5.02 -7.02
C VAL A 284 -17.40 3.51 -6.97
N ASP A 285 -18.29 2.73 -7.56
CA ASP A 285 -18.06 1.29 -7.72
C ASP A 285 -16.90 0.99 -8.69
N GLU A 286 -16.45 -0.26 -8.66
CA GLU A 286 -15.29 -0.70 -9.45
C GLU A 286 -15.50 -0.51 -10.95
N ALA A 287 -16.69 -0.79 -11.48
CA ALA A 287 -16.98 -0.68 -12.91
C ALA A 287 -16.90 0.79 -13.37
N VAL A 288 -17.39 1.72 -12.56
CA VAL A 288 -17.32 3.16 -12.84
C VAL A 288 -15.86 3.65 -12.75
N LYS A 289 -15.08 3.18 -11.78
CA LYS A 289 -13.64 3.48 -11.69
C LYS A 289 -12.89 2.99 -12.94
N GLN A 290 -13.18 1.78 -13.40
CA GLN A 290 -12.56 1.23 -14.62
C GLN A 290 -12.95 2.03 -15.87
N SER A 291 -14.21 2.46 -15.97
CA SER A 291 -14.67 3.36 -17.04
C SER A 291 -13.95 4.72 -16.97
N ALA A 292 -13.73 5.27 -15.77
CA ALA A 292 -12.97 6.51 -15.61
C ALA A 292 -11.52 6.36 -16.12
N LEU A 293 -10.87 5.25 -15.80
CA LEU A 293 -9.52 4.94 -16.30
C LEU A 293 -9.52 4.79 -17.83
N ALA A 294 -10.46 4.04 -18.38
CA ALA A 294 -10.57 3.81 -19.83
C ALA A 294 -10.75 5.11 -20.63
N GLY A 295 -11.47 6.10 -20.08
CA GLY A 295 -11.74 7.37 -20.74
C GLY A 295 -10.71 8.47 -20.47
N ALA A 296 -9.80 8.31 -19.52
CA ALA A 296 -8.86 9.35 -19.12
C ALA A 296 -7.84 9.69 -20.21
N LEU A 297 -7.43 10.96 -20.26
CA LEU A 297 -6.27 11.42 -21.03
C LEU A 297 -4.99 10.88 -20.39
N ALA A 298 -4.87 11.02 -19.08
CA ALA A 298 -3.78 10.52 -18.25
C ALA A 298 -4.25 10.35 -16.80
N LEU A 299 -3.64 9.40 -16.08
CA LEU A 299 -3.71 9.37 -14.62
C LEU A 299 -2.78 10.43 -14.05
N VAL A 300 -3.21 11.13 -12.98
CA VAL A 300 -2.32 11.96 -12.17
C VAL A 300 -2.21 11.34 -10.78
N GLN A 301 -0.98 11.03 -10.37
CA GLN A 301 -0.68 10.49 -9.04
C GLN A 301 0.23 11.45 -8.27
N PRO A 302 -0.34 12.38 -7.49
CA PRO A 302 0.41 13.46 -6.85
C PRO A 302 0.98 13.07 -5.47
N SER A 303 0.85 11.80 -5.06
CA SER A 303 1.29 11.32 -3.75
C SER A 303 2.78 11.48 -3.51
N TYR A 304 3.13 12.07 -2.37
CA TYR A 304 4.52 12.12 -1.88
C TYR A 304 4.97 10.79 -1.26
N PHE A 305 4.03 9.99 -0.78
CA PHE A 305 4.28 8.75 -0.03
C PHE A 305 3.56 7.57 -0.67
N GLU A 306 4.31 6.68 -1.29
CA GLU A 306 3.82 5.41 -1.83
C GLU A 306 4.84 4.30 -1.60
N SER A 307 4.34 3.09 -1.37
CA SER A 307 5.16 1.87 -1.40
C SER A 307 5.01 1.12 -2.74
N PHE A 308 3.88 1.32 -3.45
CA PHE A 308 3.64 0.73 -4.78
C PHE A 308 2.81 1.63 -5.70
N SER A 309 1.58 2.00 -5.31
CA SER A 309 0.55 2.65 -6.14
C SER A 309 -0.12 1.68 -7.14
N MET A 310 -1.12 0.94 -6.65
CA MET A 310 -1.89 0.01 -7.50
C MET A 310 -2.61 0.71 -8.64
N ILE A 311 -3.14 1.93 -8.41
CA ILE A 311 -3.84 2.70 -9.43
C ILE A 311 -2.95 3.04 -10.63
N LEU A 312 -1.63 3.13 -10.43
CA LEU A 312 -0.68 3.34 -11.52
C LEU A 312 -0.65 2.11 -12.44
N SER A 313 -0.60 0.90 -11.87
CA SER A 313 -0.67 -0.34 -12.64
C SER A 313 -2.02 -0.51 -13.34
N GLU A 314 -3.11 -0.11 -12.71
CA GLU A 314 -4.45 -0.12 -13.31
C GLU A 314 -4.53 0.85 -14.50
N ALA A 315 -4.00 2.07 -14.39
CA ALA A 315 -3.93 3.00 -15.50
C ALA A 315 -3.13 2.45 -16.69
N TRP A 316 -1.99 1.83 -16.42
CA TRP A 316 -1.20 1.16 -17.45
C TRP A 316 -1.92 -0.06 -18.06
N ALA A 317 -2.69 -0.79 -17.28
CA ALA A 317 -3.56 -1.85 -17.80
C ALA A 317 -4.57 -1.31 -18.83
N HIS A 318 -5.04 -0.08 -18.66
CA HIS A 318 -5.86 0.66 -19.64
C HIS A 318 -5.06 1.40 -20.72
N ARG A 319 -3.76 1.19 -20.82
CA ARG A 319 -2.85 1.93 -21.75
C ARG A 319 -2.89 3.44 -21.56
N LYS A 320 -3.09 3.89 -20.33
CA LYS A 320 -3.08 5.32 -20.01
C LYS A 320 -1.73 5.73 -19.47
N PRO A 321 -1.15 6.84 -19.97
CA PRO A 321 0.06 7.41 -19.39
C PRO A 321 -0.24 7.98 -18.00
N ALA A 322 0.79 8.14 -17.19
CA ALA A 322 0.67 8.74 -15.88
C ALA A 322 1.54 10.00 -15.74
N LEU A 323 0.99 11.01 -15.04
CA LEU A 323 1.77 12.09 -14.45
C LEU A 323 1.94 11.77 -12.96
N VAL A 324 3.16 11.76 -12.47
CA VAL A 324 3.44 11.33 -11.09
C VAL A 324 4.29 12.34 -10.34
N GLN A 325 4.09 12.42 -9.01
CA GLN A 325 4.94 13.24 -8.14
C GLN A 325 6.39 12.73 -8.17
N GLY A 326 7.30 13.55 -8.70
CA GLY A 326 8.71 13.22 -8.88
C GLY A 326 9.54 13.26 -7.59
N HIS A 327 8.99 13.77 -6.48
CA HIS A 327 9.61 13.64 -5.15
C HIS A 327 9.32 12.28 -4.49
N CYS A 328 8.33 11.53 -4.99
CA CYS A 328 8.09 10.16 -4.57
C CYS A 328 9.00 9.20 -5.35
N ALA A 329 10.05 8.71 -4.71
CA ALA A 329 11.02 7.82 -5.35
C ALA A 329 10.38 6.58 -5.98
N VAL A 330 9.34 6.02 -5.32
CA VAL A 330 8.59 4.86 -5.81
C VAL A 330 7.88 5.16 -7.14
N LEU A 331 7.16 6.28 -7.22
CA LEU A 331 6.44 6.66 -8.43
C LEU A 331 7.39 7.00 -9.58
N GLU A 332 8.44 7.78 -9.30
CA GLU A 332 9.48 8.10 -10.28
C GLU A 332 10.18 6.83 -10.78
N GLY A 333 10.56 5.94 -9.87
CA GLY A 333 11.23 4.67 -10.20
C GLY A 333 10.36 3.75 -11.05
N GLN A 334 9.07 3.62 -10.73
CA GLN A 334 8.14 2.85 -11.55
C GLN A 334 7.97 3.46 -12.95
N CYS A 335 7.82 4.79 -13.08
CA CYS A 335 7.76 5.46 -14.39
C CYS A 335 9.04 5.26 -15.19
N ARG A 336 10.21 5.34 -14.57
CA ARG A 336 11.51 5.11 -15.22
C ARG A 336 11.64 3.67 -15.75
N ARG A 337 11.24 2.66 -14.96
CA ARG A 337 11.32 1.25 -15.37
C ARG A 337 10.29 0.89 -16.44
N SER A 338 9.09 1.44 -16.34
CA SER A 338 8.00 1.13 -17.28
C SER A 338 8.08 1.93 -18.57
N GLY A 339 8.62 3.16 -18.51
CA GLY A 339 8.46 4.15 -19.58
C GLY A 339 7.01 4.62 -19.75
N GLY A 340 6.14 4.38 -18.73
CA GLY A 340 4.70 4.61 -18.82
C GLY A 340 4.21 5.94 -18.23
N GLY A 341 5.11 6.88 -17.90
CA GLY A 341 4.68 8.14 -17.30
C GLY A 341 5.76 9.22 -17.27
N ILE A 342 5.34 10.40 -16.87
CA ILE A 342 6.17 11.61 -16.76
C ILE A 342 6.17 12.06 -15.30
N PRO A 343 7.31 12.09 -14.61
CA PRO A 343 7.41 12.68 -13.27
C PRO A 343 7.43 14.20 -13.35
N TYR A 344 6.80 14.87 -12.35
CA TYR A 344 6.88 16.30 -12.14
C TYR A 344 7.19 16.63 -10.69
N ARG A 345 7.91 17.71 -10.41
CA ARG A 345 8.30 18.14 -9.05
C ARG A 345 7.72 19.48 -8.63
N GLY A 346 7.05 20.18 -9.56
CA GLY A 346 6.43 21.45 -9.28
C GLY A 346 5.51 21.88 -10.40
N PHE A 347 4.86 23.05 -10.21
CA PHE A 347 3.83 23.53 -11.13
C PHE A 347 4.32 23.66 -12.58
N ALA A 348 5.53 24.20 -12.80
CA ALA A 348 6.05 24.41 -14.17
C ALA A 348 6.25 23.10 -14.94
N GLU A 349 6.74 22.04 -14.27
CA GLU A 349 6.88 20.72 -14.87
C GLU A 349 5.51 20.06 -15.08
N PHE A 350 4.58 20.24 -14.12
CA PHE A 350 3.20 19.79 -14.28
C PHE A 350 2.52 20.44 -15.49
N GLU A 351 2.57 21.77 -15.61
CA GLU A 351 2.02 22.52 -16.75
C GLU A 351 2.57 22.01 -18.07
N ALA A 352 3.91 21.93 -18.20
CA ALA A 352 4.56 21.46 -19.42
C ALA A 352 4.19 20.00 -19.77
N ALA A 353 4.06 19.13 -18.77
CA ALA A 353 3.67 17.75 -18.99
C ALA A 353 2.20 17.62 -19.40
N VAL A 354 1.31 18.45 -18.85
CA VAL A 354 -0.11 18.49 -19.26
C VAL A 354 -0.24 18.96 -20.70
N ASP A 355 0.47 20.04 -21.09
CA ASP A 355 0.47 20.52 -22.47
C ASP A 355 1.00 19.46 -23.44
N LEU A 356 2.14 18.85 -23.11
CA LEU A 356 2.75 17.79 -23.91
C LEU A 356 1.80 16.60 -24.11
N LEU A 357 1.14 16.14 -23.05
CA LEU A 357 0.16 15.05 -23.14
C LEU A 357 -1.13 15.50 -23.83
N GLY A 358 -1.51 16.76 -23.76
CA GLY A 358 -2.65 17.33 -24.47
C GLY A 358 -2.46 17.35 -25.98
N GLU A 359 -1.27 17.74 -26.43
CA GLU A 359 -0.95 18.01 -27.83
C GLU A 359 -0.43 16.78 -28.59
N ASP A 360 0.40 15.93 -27.96
CA ASP A 360 1.05 14.79 -28.63
C ASP A 360 0.34 13.45 -28.32
N GLY A 361 -0.65 13.12 -29.18
CA GLY A 361 -1.34 11.83 -29.12
C GLY A 361 -0.41 10.62 -29.29
N ALA A 362 0.58 10.71 -30.16
CA ALA A 362 1.52 9.63 -30.38
C ALA A 362 2.41 9.38 -29.14
N LEU A 363 2.77 10.44 -28.42
CA LEU A 363 3.47 10.28 -27.13
C LEU A 363 2.59 9.59 -26.10
N ARG A 364 1.31 10.00 -25.97
CA ARG A 364 0.38 9.33 -25.06
C ARG A 364 0.29 7.84 -25.31
N ASP A 365 0.12 7.48 -26.58
CA ASP A 365 0.01 6.06 -26.99
C ASP A 365 1.31 5.31 -26.68
N ARG A 366 2.48 5.88 -26.97
CA ARG A 366 3.78 5.25 -26.65
C ARG A 366 3.96 5.03 -25.15
N LEU A 367 3.63 6.02 -24.31
CA LEU A 367 3.74 5.91 -22.87
C LEU A 367 2.74 4.89 -22.31
N GLY A 368 1.48 4.95 -22.76
CA GLY A 368 0.46 4.00 -22.34
C GLY A 368 0.81 2.54 -22.69
N GLU A 369 1.27 2.31 -23.92
CA GLU A 369 1.73 0.98 -24.36
C GLU A 369 3.00 0.52 -23.63
N ALA A 370 3.91 1.41 -23.29
CA ALA A 370 5.09 1.07 -22.50
C ALA A 370 4.69 0.63 -21.09
N GLY A 371 3.77 1.37 -20.45
CA GLY A 371 3.20 0.99 -19.15
C GLY A 371 2.47 -0.37 -19.20
N ARG A 372 1.62 -0.59 -20.23
CA ARG A 372 0.90 -1.87 -20.41
C ARG A 372 1.87 -3.04 -20.54
N ARG A 373 2.89 -2.94 -21.38
CA ARG A 373 3.92 -3.97 -21.53
C ARG A 373 4.68 -4.25 -20.23
N PHE A 374 4.90 -3.23 -19.41
CA PHE A 374 5.52 -3.39 -18.11
C PHE A 374 4.65 -4.23 -17.18
N VAL A 375 3.33 -3.92 -17.09
CA VAL A 375 2.38 -4.69 -16.28
C VAL A 375 2.31 -6.15 -16.75
N GLU A 376 2.20 -6.38 -18.06
CA GLU A 376 2.16 -7.72 -18.66
C GLU A 376 3.38 -8.58 -18.32
N ARG A 377 4.55 -7.98 -18.24
CA ARG A 377 5.80 -8.71 -17.96
C ARG A 377 6.11 -8.88 -16.49
N HIS A 378 5.73 -7.90 -15.65
CA HIS A 378 6.27 -7.80 -14.30
C HIS A 378 5.22 -7.76 -13.18
N ALA A 379 3.97 -7.44 -13.50
CA ALA A 379 2.92 -7.22 -12.52
C ALA A 379 1.68 -8.11 -12.76
N THR A 380 1.83 -9.27 -13.40
CA THR A 380 0.77 -10.28 -13.42
C THR A 380 0.76 -11.04 -12.10
N TRP A 381 -0.42 -11.50 -11.66
CA TRP A 381 -0.52 -12.32 -10.45
C TRP A 381 0.33 -13.58 -10.52
N GLU A 382 0.44 -14.21 -11.68
CA GLU A 382 1.29 -15.39 -11.87
C GLU A 382 2.75 -15.07 -11.49
N SER A 383 3.32 -14.00 -12.05
CA SER A 383 4.69 -13.61 -11.79
C SER A 383 4.91 -13.15 -10.34
N VAL A 384 3.89 -12.53 -9.70
CA VAL A 384 3.92 -12.14 -8.29
C VAL A 384 3.95 -13.37 -7.38
N LEU A 385 3.09 -14.36 -7.65
CA LEU A 385 3.04 -15.59 -6.86
C LEU A 385 4.32 -16.40 -6.97
N ASP A 386 4.94 -16.47 -8.16
CA ASP A 386 6.23 -17.14 -8.34
C ASP A 386 7.34 -16.47 -7.52
N ARG A 387 7.37 -15.12 -7.49
CA ARG A 387 8.28 -14.38 -6.60
C ARG A 387 7.99 -14.64 -5.13
N TYR A 388 6.71 -14.71 -4.77
CA TYR A 388 6.30 -14.99 -3.39
C TYR A 388 6.74 -16.39 -2.92
N GLU A 389 6.60 -17.41 -3.75
CA GLU A 389 7.05 -18.77 -3.44
C GLU A 389 8.58 -18.85 -3.29
N ARG A 390 9.33 -18.06 -4.10
CA ARG A 390 10.77 -17.91 -3.89
C ARG A 390 11.09 -17.22 -2.57
N LEU A 391 10.36 -16.17 -2.21
CA LEU A 391 10.51 -15.48 -0.94
C LEU A 391 10.27 -16.42 0.26
N VAL A 392 9.21 -17.24 0.22
CA VAL A 392 8.93 -18.26 1.24
C VAL A 392 10.09 -19.25 1.35
N THR A 393 10.61 -19.71 0.22
CA THR A 393 11.76 -20.62 0.19
C THR A 393 13.01 -19.96 0.78
N THR A 394 13.24 -18.71 0.46
CA THR A 394 14.37 -17.90 0.97
C THR A 394 14.26 -17.70 2.48
N ALA A 395 13.08 -17.34 2.99
CA ALA A 395 12.85 -17.17 4.43
C ALA A 395 13.11 -18.46 5.23
N ARG A 396 12.66 -19.60 4.71
CA ARG A 396 12.87 -20.92 5.36
C ARG A 396 14.34 -21.33 5.45
N ARG A 397 15.18 -20.83 4.55
CA ARG A 397 16.63 -21.14 4.51
C ARG A 397 17.47 -20.10 5.23
N ALA A 398 16.89 -18.94 5.55
CA ALA A 398 17.59 -17.85 6.19
C ALA A 398 17.98 -18.22 7.64
N GLU A 399 19.16 -17.78 8.06
CA GLU A 399 19.54 -17.93 9.47
C GLU A 399 18.62 -17.12 10.38
N PRO A 400 18.24 -17.68 11.56
CA PRO A 400 17.49 -16.95 12.57
C PRO A 400 18.19 -15.62 12.92
N SER A 401 17.41 -14.63 13.31
CA SER A 401 17.96 -13.36 13.76
C SER A 401 18.94 -13.54 14.91
N ARG A 402 20.12 -12.91 14.83
CA ARG A 402 21.12 -12.96 15.91
C ARG A 402 20.58 -12.41 17.24
N TYR A 403 19.53 -11.63 17.21
CA TYR A 403 18.85 -11.09 18.39
C TYR A 403 18.05 -12.16 19.17
N PHE A 404 17.81 -13.35 18.57
CA PHE A 404 17.03 -14.44 19.14
C PHE A 404 17.75 -15.80 19.19
N ARG A 405 19.08 -15.84 19.12
CA ARG A 405 19.74 -17.09 19.50
C ARG A 405 19.41 -17.32 20.98
N PRO A 406 18.67 -18.40 21.34
CA PRO A 406 18.55 -18.77 22.74
C PRO A 406 19.99 -18.85 23.26
N ARG A 407 20.24 -18.25 24.42
CA ARG A 407 21.50 -18.54 25.15
C ARG A 407 21.51 -20.05 25.28
N THR A 408 22.28 -20.73 24.46
CA THR A 408 22.70 -22.10 24.76
C THR A 408 23.21 -22.02 26.17
N GLU A 409 22.58 -22.77 27.08
CA GLU A 409 23.07 -22.94 28.43
C GLU A 409 24.59 -23.16 28.30
N ALA A 410 25.34 -22.19 28.80
CA ALA A 410 26.77 -22.33 28.89
C ALA A 410 26.96 -23.62 29.70
N ALA A 411 27.58 -24.62 29.07
CA ALA A 411 28.02 -25.80 29.79
C ALA A 411 28.69 -25.29 31.08
N ALA A 412 28.08 -25.60 32.20
CA ALA A 412 28.66 -25.31 33.50
C ALA A 412 30.03 -25.97 33.55
N PRO A 413 31.04 -25.31 34.14
CA PRO A 413 32.38 -25.85 34.26
C PRO A 413 32.44 -27.09 35.13
#